data_078da349914d1e746163d9d6129eccac
#
_entry.id   078da349914d1e746163d9d6129eccac
#
_cell.length_a   1.000
_cell.length_b   1.000
_cell.length_c   1.000
_cell.angle_alpha   90.00
_cell.angle_beta   90.00
_cell.angle_gamma   90.00
#
_symmetry.space_group_name_H-M   'P 1'
#
loop_
_entity.id
_entity.type
_entity.pdbx_description
1 polymer ?
#
loop_
_entity_poly.entity_id
_entity_poly.type
_entity_poly.pdbx_seq_one_letter_code
_entity_poly.pdbx_strand_id
1 'polypeptide(L)'
;MMSVDGSAASPDGVDEGPGDDRGLGLALSGGGAFGAAHVGVLQVLAERGIRPGIAVGTSSGALVAAAYAAGFSVEAIERAARAFRWRQIARWTGAARWGLLDTVATREAVQRIFGTDPLIEDLPRVFGAYATNLRTREGVILDHGPLSTALRSTIAVPGLLPPVRHEGILLADGGMIDNVPVAAARALGAERVIVVRLHAKWENVRMMRTVTRTAALAADESVLLVQPEMQRRAQWTMRDVPLLIAEGRRAAEEAVHKAALRGGADRISPLLR
;
A
#
# COMPACT_ATOMS: atom_id res chain seq x y z
N MET A 1 16.93 -32.58 11.69
CA MET A 1 16.47 -32.55 10.30
C MET A 1 14.98 -32.28 10.36
N MET A 2 14.60 -31.01 10.55
CA MET A 2 13.20 -30.57 10.63
C MET A 2 12.83 -29.99 9.28
N SER A 3 11.96 -30.69 8.58
CA SER A 3 11.31 -30.28 7.33
C SER A 3 10.54 -28.99 7.57
N VAL A 4 10.97 -27.89 6.98
CA VAL A 4 10.21 -26.65 6.92
C VAL A 4 9.25 -26.81 5.75
N ASP A 5 8.01 -27.15 6.08
CA ASP A 5 6.91 -27.23 5.13
C ASP A 5 6.71 -25.88 4.45
N GLY A 6 7.21 -25.78 3.23
CA GLY A 6 7.09 -24.60 2.37
C GLY A 6 5.77 -24.64 1.63
N SER A 7 4.65 -24.59 2.35
CA SER A 7 3.36 -24.36 1.72
C SER A 7 3.37 -22.94 1.12
N ALA A 8 3.67 -22.88 -0.18
CA ALA A 8 3.33 -21.72 -1.00
C ALA A 8 1.83 -21.44 -0.80
N ALA A 9 1.49 -20.22 -0.39
CA ALA A 9 0.10 -19.77 -0.41
C ALA A 9 -0.32 -19.77 -1.89
N SER A 10 -0.95 -20.87 -2.32
CA SER A 10 -1.72 -20.89 -3.55
C SER A 10 -2.72 -19.74 -3.49
N PRO A 11 -3.10 -19.15 -4.63
CA PRO A 11 -4.13 -18.12 -4.69
C PRO A 11 -5.53 -18.70 -4.44
N ASP A 12 -5.69 -19.51 -3.40
CA ASP A 12 -6.96 -20.06 -2.98
C ASP A 12 -7.81 -18.92 -2.40
N GLY A 13 -8.61 -18.32 -3.27
CA GLY A 13 -9.50 -17.22 -2.94
C GLY A 13 -9.29 -15.99 -3.85
N VAL A 14 -9.32 -16.18 -5.17
CA VAL A 14 -9.55 -15.06 -6.10
C VAL A 14 -10.94 -14.52 -5.80
N ASP A 15 -11.03 -13.21 -5.56
CA ASP A 15 -12.30 -12.54 -5.31
C ASP A 15 -13.11 -12.44 -6.62
N GLU A 16 -14.00 -13.41 -6.87
CA GLU A 16 -14.91 -13.49 -8.03
C GLU A 16 -16.18 -12.64 -7.87
N GLY A 17 -16.15 -11.62 -7.03
CA GLY A 17 -17.29 -10.74 -6.81
C GLY A 17 -17.67 -9.88 -8.02
N PRO A 18 -18.81 -9.12 -7.94
CA PRO A 18 -19.24 -8.21 -9.00
C PRO A 18 -18.13 -7.23 -9.38
N GLY A 19 -18.06 -6.86 -10.66
CA GLY A 19 -16.94 -6.15 -11.27
C GLY A 19 -16.44 -4.92 -10.49
N ASP A 20 -15.15 -4.65 -10.60
CA ASP A 20 -14.50 -3.53 -9.92
C ASP A 20 -14.98 -2.18 -10.46
N ASP A 21 -15.13 -1.18 -9.59
CA ASP A 21 -15.43 0.20 -9.97
C ASP A 21 -14.15 0.87 -10.51
N ARG A 22 -14.07 0.99 -11.83
CA ARG A 22 -12.91 1.57 -12.54
C ARG A 22 -12.71 3.06 -12.30
N GLY A 23 -13.73 3.78 -11.85
CA GLY A 23 -13.65 5.19 -11.46
C GLY A 23 -13.25 5.39 -9.99
N LEU A 24 -13.18 4.30 -9.21
CA LEU A 24 -12.82 4.35 -7.80
C LEU A 24 -11.36 3.94 -7.58
N GLY A 25 -10.59 4.83 -6.99
CA GLY A 25 -9.21 4.59 -6.57
C GLY A 25 -9.09 4.30 -5.07
N LEU A 26 -8.08 3.51 -4.72
CA LEU A 26 -7.62 3.26 -3.36
C LEU A 26 -6.18 3.76 -3.24
N ALA A 27 -5.95 4.79 -2.44
CA ALA A 27 -4.63 5.37 -2.19
C ALA A 27 -4.15 5.01 -0.77
N LEU A 28 -3.14 4.15 -0.68
CA LEU A 28 -2.60 3.63 0.56
C LEU A 28 -1.25 4.27 0.91
N SER A 29 -1.20 5.01 2.00
CA SER A 29 0.03 5.67 2.45
C SER A 29 1.07 4.68 2.98
N GLY A 30 2.33 5.09 2.96
CA GLY A 30 3.41 4.39 3.64
C GLY A 30 3.32 4.52 5.17
N GLY A 31 3.97 3.60 5.89
CA GLY A 31 3.93 3.61 7.35
C GLY A 31 4.72 2.49 8.04
N GLY A 32 5.55 1.73 7.34
CA GLY A 32 6.23 0.58 7.90
C GLY A 32 5.24 -0.47 8.39
N ALA A 33 5.35 -0.94 9.66
CA ALA A 33 4.43 -1.91 10.23
C ALA A 33 2.99 -1.39 10.34
N PHE A 34 2.78 -0.07 10.37
CA PHE A 34 1.44 0.52 10.36
C PHE A 34 0.64 0.17 9.09
N GLY A 35 1.33 -0.22 8.02
CA GLY A 35 0.70 -0.74 6.80
C GLY A 35 -0.28 -1.89 7.03
N ALA A 36 -0.17 -2.62 8.14
CA ALA A 36 -1.14 -3.64 8.51
C ALA A 36 -2.56 -3.08 8.74
N ALA A 37 -2.70 -1.79 9.06
CA ALA A 37 -4.02 -1.16 9.20
C ALA A 37 -4.78 -1.10 7.86
N HIS A 38 -4.09 -1.06 6.72
CA HIS A 38 -4.75 -1.11 5.42
C HIS A 38 -5.58 -2.39 5.24
N VAL A 39 -5.15 -3.51 5.84
CA VAL A 39 -5.91 -4.77 5.79
C VAL A 39 -7.28 -4.61 6.46
N GLY A 40 -7.32 -3.97 7.63
CA GLY A 40 -8.59 -3.68 8.32
C GLY A 40 -9.52 -2.79 7.49
N VAL A 41 -8.95 -1.84 6.74
CA VAL A 41 -9.73 -1.02 5.80
C VAL A 41 -10.30 -1.90 4.68
N LEU A 42 -9.48 -2.76 4.06
CA LEU A 42 -9.93 -3.67 3.00
C LEU A 42 -11.05 -4.61 3.49
N GLN A 43 -11.02 -5.07 4.76
CA GLN A 43 -12.10 -5.89 5.33
C GLN A 43 -13.44 -5.15 5.29
N VAL A 44 -13.48 -3.88 5.74
CA VAL A 44 -14.70 -3.08 5.73
C VAL A 44 -15.19 -2.80 4.31
N LEU A 45 -14.27 -2.50 3.38
CA LEU A 45 -14.63 -2.28 1.98
C LEU A 45 -15.24 -3.54 1.36
N ALA A 46 -14.63 -4.71 1.58
CA ALA A 46 -15.12 -5.99 1.06
C ALA A 46 -16.49 -6.35 1.63
N GLU A 47 -16.70 -6.21 2.96
CA GLU A 47 -17.98 -6.46 3.63
C GLU A 47 -19.13 -5.57 3.11
N ARG A 48 -18.77 -4.39 2.59
CA ARG A 48 -19.72 -3.44 2.01
C ARG A 48 -19.85 -3.54 0.49
N GLY A 49 -19.15 -4.50 -0.13
CA GLY A 49 -19.15 -4.66 -1.59
C GLY A 49 -18.45 -3.53 -2.33
N ILE A 50 -17.62 -2.72 -1.64
CA ILE A 50 -16.87 -1.61 -2.24
C ILE A 50 -15.58 -2.18 -2.84
N ARG A 51 -15.41 -2.08 -4.16
CA ARG A 51 -14.33 -2.68 -4.92
C ARG A 51 -13.61 -1.65 -5.78
N PRO A 52 -12.60 -0.94 -5.26
CA PRO A 52 -11.78 -0.04 -6.08
C PRO A 52 -11.11 -0.77 -7.24
N GLY A 53 -11.28 -0.27 -8.47
CA GLY A 53 -10.63 -0.82 -9.65
C GLY A 53 -9.18 -0.35 -9.83
N ILE A 54 -8.78 0.68 -9.07
CA ILE A 54 -7.43 1.26 -9.12
C ILE A 54 -6.85 1.22 -7.71
N ALA A 55 -5.65 0.67 -7.53
CA ALA A 55 -4.95 0.63 -6.26
C ALA A 55 -3.55 1.24 -6.37
N VAL A 56 -3.27 2.26 -5.57
CA VAL A 56 -1.97 2.92 -5.54
C VAL A 56 -1.42 2.93 -4.13
N GLY A 57 -0.13 2.71 -3.99
CA GLY A 57 0.49 2.70 -2.68
C GLY A 57 1.89 3.29 -2.65
N THR A 58 2.26 3.79 -1.47
CA THR A 58 3.62 4.18 -1.13
C THR A 58 4.18 3.22 -0.10
N SER A 59 5.41 2.74 -0.28
CA SER A 59 6.13 1.92 0.72
C SER A 59 5.28 0.70 1.18
N SER A 60 5.03 0.54 2.48
CA SER A 60 4.17 -0.56 2.98
C SER A 60 2.75 -0.53 2.42
N GLY A 61 2.21 0.64 2.06
CA GLY A 61 0.92 0.75 1.37
C GLY A 61 0.94 0.10 0.00
N ALA A 62 2.06 0.20 -0.73
CA ALA A 62 2.20 -0.45 -2.03
C ALA A 62 2.23 -1.98 -1.94
N LEU A 63 2.75 -2.55 -0.86
CA LEU A 63 2.72 -4.01 -0.64
C LEU A 63 1.27 -4.51 -0.53
N VAL A 64 0.43 -3.79 0.22
CA VAL A 64 -0.99 -4.14 0.38
C VAL A 64 -1.77 -3.85 -0.90
N ALA A 65 -1.52 -2.70 -1.56
CA ALA A 65 -2.15 -2.34 -2.83
C ALA A 65 -1.85 -3.35 -3.93
N ALA A 66 -0.61 -3.84 -4.02
CA ALA A 66 -0.20 -4.87 -4.99
C ALA A 66 -0.93 -6.20 -4.77
N ALA A 67 -1.02 -6.67 -3.54
CA ALA A 67 -1.74 -7.89 -3.22
C ALA A 67 -3.24 -7.75 -3.55
N TYR A 68 -3.84 -6.60 -3.25
CA TYR A 68 -5.22 -6.30 -3.61
C TYR A 68 -5.41 -6.24 -5.14
N ALA A 69 -4.52 -5.54 -5.85
CA ALA A 69 -4.59 -5.42 -7.31
C ALA A 69 -4.41 -6.76 -8.03
N ALA A 70 -3.64 -7.66 -7.44
CA ALA A 70 -3.44 -9.02 -7.93
C ALA A 70 -4.64 -9.96 -7.66
N GLY A 71 -5.71 -9.46 -7.02
CA GLY A 71 -6.92 -10.23 -6.78
C GLY A 71 -6.86 -11.17 -5.56
N PHE A 72 -5.86 -11.03 -4.67
CA PHE A 72 -5.87 -11.80 -3.43
C PHE A 72 -7.09 -11.45 -2.57
N SER A 73 -7.70 -12.46 -1.97
CA SER A 73 -8.77 -12.23 -1.00
C SER A 73 -8.26 -11.46 0.22
N VAL A 74 -9.13 -10.72 0.88
CA VAL A 74 -8.75 -9.93 2.07
C VAL A 74 -8.20 -10.82 3.18
N GLU A 75 -8.73 -12.04 3.32
CA GLU A 75 -8.25 -13.05 4.28
C GLU A 75 -6.84 -13.53 3.93
N ALA A 76 -6.52 -13.69 2.64
CA ALA A 76 -5.16 -14.05 2.19
C ALA A 76 -4.18 -12.90 2.49
N ILE A 77 -4.58 -11.66 2.22
CA ILE A 77 -3.79 -10.46 2.55
C ILE A 77 -3.58 -10.35 4.07
N GLU A 78 -4.61 -10.63 4.89
CA GLU A 78 -4.49 -10.63 6.35
C GLU A 78 -3.52 -11.71 6.83
N ARG A 79 -3.65 -12.94 6.34
CA ARG A 79 -2.71 -14.02 6.69
C ARG A 79 -1.27 -13.65 6.37
N ALA A 80 -1.04 -13.06 5.18
CA ALA A 80 0.27 -12.58 4.76
C ALA A 80 0.79 -11.47 5.69
N ALA A 81 -0.03 -10.49 6.05
CA ALA A 81 0.34 -9.40 6.95
C ALA A 81 0.70 -9.91 8.35
N ARG A 82 -0.04 -10.87 8.91
CA ARG A 82 0.25 -11.51 10.20
C ARG A 82 1.53 -12.35 10.18
N ALA A 83 1.80 -13.01 9.07
CA ALA A 83 3.01 -13.82 8.87
C ALA A 83 4.24 -13.00 8.47
N PHE A 84 4.04 -11.74 8.08
CA PHE A 84 5.11 -10.88 7.57
C PHE A 84 6.24 -10.67 8.59
N ARG A 85 7.48 -10.69 8.08
CA ARG A 85 8.69 -10.37 8.84
C ARG A 85 9.61 -9.52 7.97
N TRP A 86 10.20 -8.47 8.51
CA TRP A 86 11.08 -7.55 7.78
C TRP A 86 12.18 -8.25 6.98
N ARG A 87 12.74 -9.34 7.51
CA ARG A 87 13.76 -10.15 6.82
C ARG A 87 13.30 -10.77 5.49
N GLN A 88 11.99 -10.80 5.24
CA GLN A 88 11.44 -11.32 3.98
C GLN A 88 11.56 -10.35 2.82
N ILE A 89 11.71 -9.05 3.09
CA ILE A 89 11.87 -8.00 2.08
C ILE A 89 13.23 -7.31 2.14
N ALA A 90 13.97 -7.47 3.23
CA ALA A 90 15.25 -6.83 3.43
C ALA A 90 16.18 -7.74 4.26
N ARG A 91 17.41 -7.91 3.79
CA ARG A 91 18.43 -8.70 4.47
C ARG A 91 19.64 -7.84 4.80
N TRP A 92 20.27 -8.09 5.96
CA TRP A 92 21.52 -7.46 6.32
C TRP A 92 22.62 -7.90 5.35
N THR A 93 23.27 -6.94 4.70
CA THR A 93 24.45 -7.20 3.89
C THR A 93 25.61 -6.36 4.43
N GLY A 94 26.63 -7.00 4.97
CA GLY A 94 27.81 -6.32 5.53
C GLY A 94 28.62 -5.48 4.54
N ALA A 95 28.18 -5.37 3.29
CA ALA A 95 28.88 -4.71 2.18
C ALA A 95 28.08 -3.59 1.50
N ALA A 96 26.94 -3.19 2.04
CA ALA A 96 26.08 -2.22 1.36
C ALA A 96 26.66 -0.80 1.43
N ARG A 97 27.19 -0.34 0.32
CA ARG A 97 27.77 1.01 0.17
C ARG A 97 26.75 2.15 0.34
N TRP A 98 25.44 1.85 0.20
CA TRP A 98 24.35 2.84 0.17
C TRP A 98 23.15 2.49 1.05
N GLY A 99 23.23 1.43 1.87
CA GLY A 99 22.18 0.99 2.79
C GLY A 99 22.64 -0.15 3.67
N LEU A 100 21.99 -0.33 4.82
CA LEU A 100 22.32 -1.40 5.77
C LEU A 100 21.74 -2.75 5.35
N LEU A 101 20.71 -2.73 4.49
CA LEU A 101 19.95 -3.89 4.03
C LEU A 101 19.89 -3.92 2.50
N ASP A 102 19.61 -5.08 1.95
CA ASP A 102 19.45 -5.32 0.51
C ASP A 102 17.99 -5.71 0.20
N THR A 103 17.53 -5.36 -1.00
CA THR A 103 16.15 -5.61 -1.47
C THR A 103 16.01 -6.83 -2.37
N VAL A 104 17.05 -7.66 -2.53
CA VAL A 104 16.95 -8.93 -3.29
C VAL A 104 15.86 -9.83 -2.66
N ALA A 105 15.79 -9.83 -1.34
CA ALA A 105 14.74 -10.56 -0.61
C ALA A 105 13.32 -10.16 -1.01
N THR A 106 13.08 -8.92 -1.43
CA THR A 106 11.76 -8.47 -1.93
C THR A 106 11.39 -9.21 -3.20
N ARG A 107 12.32 -9.35 -4.15
CA ARG A 107 12.08 -10.10 -5.39
C ARG A 107 11.76 -11.57 -5.08
N GLU A 108 12.53 -12.20 -4.20
CA GLU A 108 12.28 -13.58 -3.77
C GLU A 108 10.93 -13.71 -3.07
N ALA A 109 10.51 -12.70 -2.29
CA ALA A 109 9.21 -12.68 -1.63
C ALA A 109 8.07 -12.57 -2.66
N VAL A 110 8.20 -11.68 -3.66
CA VAL A 110 7.22 -11.58 -4.76
C VAL A 110 7.10 -12.92 -5.48
N GLN A 111 8.22 -13.51 -5.91
CA GLN A 111 8.22 -14.82 -6.60
C GLN A 111 7.60 -15.93 -5.75
N ARG A 112 7.80 -15.91 -4.44
CA ARG A 112 7.22 -16.91 -3.53
C ARG A 112 5.71 -16.73 -3.37
N ILE A 113 5.23 -15.49 -3.31
CA ILE A 113 3.81 -15.16 -3.11
C ILE A 113 3.02 -15.37 -4.41
N PHE A 114 3.57 -14.93 -5.54
CA PHE A 114 2.89 -14.95 -6.84
C PHE A 114 3.27 -16.16 -7.72
N GLY A 115 4.24 -16.97 -7.29
CA GLY A 115 4.81 -18.06 -8.12
C GLY A 115 5.75 -17.57 -9.22
N THR A 116 5.63 -16.31 -9.62
CA THR A 116 6.43 -15.61 -10.65
C THR A 116 6.74 -14.19 -10.19
N ASP A 117 7.37 -13.40 -11.07
CA ASP A 117 7.45 -11.94 -10.92
C ASP A 117 6.51 -11.33 -11.98
N PRO A 118 5.22 -11.11 -11.66
CA PRO A 118 4.24 -10.70 -12.67
C PRO A 118 4.54 -9.30 -13.18
N LEU A 119 4.09 -9.00 -14.38
CA LEU A 119 4.06 -7.65 -14.89
C LEU A 119 2.89 -6.91 -14.25
N ILE A 120 3.07 -5.63 -13.95
CA ILE A 120 2.05 -4.80 -13.31
C ILE A 120 0.82 -4.65 -14.22
N GLU A 121 1.05 -4.46 -15.51
CA GLU A 121 0.02 -4.32 -16.54
C GLU A 121 -0.85 -5.57 -16.74
N ASP A 122 -0.39 -6.73 -16.27
CA ASP A 122 -1.11 -8.00 -16.33
C ASP A 122 -1.95 -8.27 -15.07
N LEU A 123 -1.90 -7.39 -14.06
CA LEU A 123 -2.69 -7.55 -12.85
C LEU A 123 -4.19 -7.32 -13.12
N PRO A 124 -5.08 -8.04 -12.42
CA PRO A 124 -6.53 -7.90 -12.59
C PRO A 124 -7.07 -6.48 -12.39
N ARG A 125 -6.44 -5.69 -11.51
CA ARG A 125 -6.79 -4.29 -11.24
C ARG A 125 -5.63 -3.38 -11.58
N VAL A 126 -5.92 -2.14 -11.92
CA VAL A 126 -4.90 -1.12 -12.15
C VAL A 126 -4.09 -0.92 -10.86
N PHE A 127 -2.78 -1.05 -10.98
CA PHE A 127 -1.86 -0.86 -9.85
C PHE A 127 -0.82 0.20 -10.17
N GLY A 128 -0.45 0.98 -9.13
CA GLY A 128 0.68 1.90 -9.18
C GLY A 128 1.46 1.91 -7.88
N ALA A 129 2.78 1.75 -7.97
CA ALA A 129 3.67 2.01 -6.84
C ALA A 129 4.28 3.41 -6.96
N TYR A 130 4.12 4.21 -5.91
CA TYR A 130 4.66 5.57 -5.89
C TYR A 130 6.09 5.57 -5.36
N ALA A 131 7.02 6.09 -6.14
CA ALA A 131 8.44 6.18 -5.83
C ALA A 131 8.97 7.60 -6.05
N THR A 132 10.20 7.87 -5.63
CA THR A 132 10.90 9.15 -5.79
C THR A 132 12.08 9.00 -6.74
N ASN A 133 12.15 9.83 -7.79
CA ASN A 133 13.35 9.99 -8.60
C ASN A 133 14.35 10.84 -7.80
N LEU A 134 15.49 10.24 -7.41
CA LEU A 134 16.50 10.91 -6.60
C LEU A 134 17.22 12.06 -7.33
N ARG A 135 17.23 12.04 -8.67
CA ARG A 135 17.89 13.09 -9.46
C ARG A 135 17.03 14.34 -9.59
N THR A 136 15.75 14.17 -9.99
CA THR A 136 14.84 15.29 -10.21
C THR A 136 14.11 15.71 -8.95
N ARG A 137 14.05 14.83 -7.93
CA ARG A 137 13.24 14.97 -6.71
C ARG A 137 11.74 15.08 -7.00
N GLU A 138 11.30 14.34 -8.00
CA GLU A 138 9.89 14.22 -8.39
C GLU A 138 9.35 12.84 -8.06
N GLY A 139 8.03 12.77 -7.89
CA GLY A 139 7.35 11.48 -7.75
C GLY A 139 7.27 10.77 -9.09
N VAL A 140 7.40 9.45 -9.04
CA VAL A 140 7.27 8.56 -10.18
C VAL A 140 6.22 7.51 -9.86
N ILE A 141 5.31 7.27 -10.79
CA ILE A 141 4.35 6.17 -10.70
C ILE A 141 4.94 5.00 -11.51
N LEU A 142 5.07 3.86 -10.85
CA LEU A 142 5.49 2.61 -11.47
C LEU A 142 4.23 1.77 -11.67
N ASP A 143 3.68 1.80 -12.85
CA ASP A 143 2.40 1.20 -13.25
C ASP A 143 2.55 0.14 -14.36
N HIS A 144 3.79 -0.16 -14.74
CA HIS A 144 4.16 -1.20 -15.70
C HIS A 144 5.50 -1.85 -15.36
N GLY A 145 5.79 -2.97 -16.02
CA GLY A 145 7.00 -3.75 -15.80
C GLY A 145 6.94 -4.67 -14.58
N PRO A 146 8.09 -5.27 -14.17
CA PRO A 146 8.13 -6.28 -13.11
C PRO A 146 7.66 -5.73 -11.75
N LEU A 147 6.68 -6.38 -11.13
CA LEU A 147 6.11 -5.98 -9.84
C LEU A 147 7.18 -5.86 -8.76
N SER A 148 8.14 -6.78 -8.72
CA SER A 148 9.22 -6.73 -7.73
C SER A 148 10.08 -5.46 -7.85
N THR A 149 10.27 -4.94 -9.06
CA THR A 149 11.02 -3.70 -9.28
C THR A 149 10.28 -2.50 -8.71
N ALA A 150 8.99 -2.41 -8.96
CA ALA A 150 8.15 -1.34 -8.41
C ALA A 150 8.11 -1.38 -6.88
N LEU A 151 7.89 -2.55 -6.29
CA LEU A 151 7.85 -2.71 -4.84
C LEU A 151 9.20 -2.40 -4.18
N ARG A 152 10.32 -2.87 -4.77
CA ARG A 152 11.66 -2.54 -4.27
C ARG A 152 11.92 -1.04 -4.31
N SER A 153 11.48 -0.36 -5.35
CA SER A 153 11.68 1.08 -5.51
C SER A 153 10.91 1.87 -4.45
N THR A 154 9.64 1.56 -4.27
CA THR A 154 8.77 2.31 -3.33
C THR A 154 9.11 2.07 -1.85
N ILE A 155 9.77 0.93 -1.50
CA ILE A 155 10.22 0.66 -0.12
C ILE A 155 11.66 1.07 0.16
N ALA A 156 12.39 1.60 -0.82
CA ALA A 156 13.80 1.96 -0.70
C ALA A 156 14.00 3.22 0.16
N VAL A 157 13.76 3.07 1.47
CA VAL A 157 13.92 4.14 2.47
C VAL A 157 15.39 4.53 2.58
N PRO A 158 15.77 5.81 2.32
CA PRO A 158 17.16 6.25 2.39
C PRO A 158 17.81 5.96 3.74
N GLY A 159 19.05 5.47 3.70
CA GLY A 159 19.80 5.08 4.88
C GLY A 159 19.47 3.66 5.40
N LEU A 160 18.31 3.11 5.03
CA LEU A 160 17.92 1.75 5.40
C LEU A 160 18.12 0.78 4.22
N LEU A 161 17.61 1.14 3.06
CA LEU A 161 17.66 0.34 1.84
C LEU A 161 18.35 1.11 0.70
N PRO A 162 19.11 0.43 -0.18
CA PRO A 162 19.73 1.10 -1.30
C PRO A 162 18.68 1.53 -2.33
N PRO A 163 18.92 2.65 -3.04
CA PRO A 163 18.05 3.05 -4.15
C PRO A 163 18.08 2.01 -5.28
N VAL A 164 17.00 1.92 -6.00
CA VAL A 164 16.81 0.97 -7.10
C VAL A 164 17.08 1.69 -8.42
N ARG A 165 17.96 1.11 -9.25
CA ARG A 165 18.15 1.59 -10.62
C ARG A 165 17.11 0.96 -11.53
N HIS A 166 16.32 1.80 -12.20
CA HIS A 166 15.29 1.39 -13.16
C HIS A 166 15.30 2.38 -14.33
N GLU A 167 15.38 1.90 -15.58
CA GLU A 167 15.38 2.71 -16.79
C GLU A 167 16.33 3.92 -16.78
N GLY A 168 17.52 3.73 -16.23
CA GLY A 168 18.56 4.77 -16.15
C GLY A 168 18.39 5.78 -15.03
N ILE A 169 17.30 5.74 -14.24
CA ILE A 169 17.06 6.58 -13.08
C ILE A 169 17.29 5.83 -11.76
N LEU A 170 17.55 6.58 -10.69
CA LEU A 170 17.66 6.04 -9.34
C LEU A 170 16.39 6.37 -8.58
N LEU A 171 15.70 5.33 -8.12
CA LEU A 171 14.43 5.42 -7.40
C LEU A 171 14.63 5.11 -5.91
N ALA A 172 13.90 5.82 -5.08
CA ALA A 172 13.82 5.61 -3.65
C ALA A 172 12.38 5.69 -3.16
N ASP A 173 12.15 5.50 -1.85
CA ASP A 173 10.82 5.50 -1.23
C ASP A 173 10.02 6.76 -1.62
N GLY A 174 8.77 6.55 -2.02
CA GLY A 174 7.88 7.63 -2.45
C GLY A 174 7.55 8.64 -1.35
N GLY A 175 7.62 8.21 -0.09
CA GLY A 175 7.40 9.07 1.07
C GLY A 175 8.42 10.21 1.22
N MET A 176 9.50 10.24 0.43
CA MET A 176 10.39 11.39 0.37
C MET A 176 9.74 12.62 -0.28
N ILE A 177 8.76 12.42 -1.15
CA ILE A 177 8.04 13.50 -1.87
C ILE A 177 6.60 13.56 -1.39
N ASP A 178 5.85 12.46 -1.48
CA ASP A 178 4.50 12.40 -0.94
C ASP A 178 4.17 10.99 -0.42
N ASN A 179 3.89 10.90 0.87
CA ASN A 179 3.55 9.64 1.49
C ASN A 179 2.12 9.17 1.19
N VAL A 180 1.26 10.06 0.67
CA VAL A 180 -0.16 9.78 0.39
C VAL A 180 -0.43 9.93 -1.11
N PRO A 181 -0.41 8.84 -1.90
CA PRO A 181 -0.30 8.92 -3.36
C PRO A 181 -1.65 9.18 -4.05
N VAL A 182 -2.41 10.20 -3.60
CA VAL A 182 -3.72 10.55 -4.18
C VAL A 182 -3.57 11.05 -5.62
N ALA A 183 -2.59 11.90 -5.86
CA ALA A 183 -2.32 12.41 -7.20
C ALA A 183 -1.99 11.27 -8.19
N ALA A 184 -1.29 10.25 -7.72
CA ALA A 184 -1.00 9.07 -8.53
C ALA A 184 -2.26 8.26 -8.85
N ALA A 185 -3.17 8.07 -7.89
CA ALA A 185 -4.46 7.39 -8.15
C ALA A 185 -5.27 8.16 -9.20
N ARG A 186 -5.31 9.48 -9.12
CA ARG A 186 -5.99 10.33 -10.12
C ARG A 186 -5.34 10.25 -11.49
N ALA A 187 -4.00 10.24 -11.55
CA ALA A 187 -3.27 10.10 -12.81
C ALA A 187 -3.54 8.75 -13.50
N LEU A 188 -3.86 7.71 -12.74
CA LEU A 188 -4.26 6.40 -13.25
C LEU A 188 -5.77 6.29 -13.55
N GLY A 189 -6.52 7.39 -13.48
CA GLY A 189 -7.92 7.47 -13.89
C GLY A 189 -8.95 7.45 -12.77
N ALA A 190 -8.54 7.51 -11.49
CA ALA A 190 -9.51 7.57 -10.40
C ALA A 190 -10.24 8.92 -10.36
N GLU A 191 -11.55 8.89 -10.47
CA GLU A 191 -12.45 10.04 -10.29
C GLU A 191 -12.75 10.29 -8.82
N ARG A 192 -12.89 9.20 -8.05
CA ARG A 192 -13.11 9.18 -6.61
C ARG A 192 -12.02 8.36 -5.94
N VAL A 193 -11.57 8.76 -4.76
CA VAL A 193 -10.46 8.09 -4.09
C VAL A 193 -10.76 7.81 -2.63
N ILE A 194 -10.63 6.55 -2.23
CA ILE A 194 -10.54 6.16 -0.83
C ILE A 194 -9.08 6.33 -0.42
N VAL A 195 -8.82 7.23 0.50
CA VAL A 195 -7.47 7.56 0.96
C VAL A 195 -7.28 7.01 2.36
N VAL A 196 -6.30 6.12 2.53
CA VAL A 196 -5.90 5.65 3.86
C VAL A 196 -4.60 6.33 4.26
N ARG A 197 -4.70 7.27 5.19
CA ARG A 197 -3.57 8.05 5.70
C ARG A 197 -3.11 7.53 7.04
N LEU A 198 -1.96 6.89 7.06
CA LEU A 198 -1.25 6.52 8.28
C LEU A 198 -0.33 7.69 8.67
N HIS A 199 -0.53 8.27 9.85
CA HIS A 199 0.40 9.28 10.36
C HIS A 199 1.69 8.60 10.83
N ALA A 200 2.61 8.36 9.91
CA ALA A 200 3.87 7.74 10.20
C ALA A 200 4.79 8.70 10.99
N LYS A 201 5.47 8.19 12.01
CA LYS A 201 6.37 9.00 12.84
C LYS A 201 7.51 9.64 12.06
N TRP A 202 7.87 9.08 10.91
CA TRP A 202 8.91 9.63 10.03
C TRP A 202 8.47 10.82 9.19
N GLU A 203 7.16 11.12 9.07
CA GLU A 203 6.70 12.33 8.37
C GLU A 203 7.27 13.61 8.99
N ASN A 204 7.74 13.53 10.24
CA ASN A 204 8.45 14.61 10.93
C ASN A 204 9.96 14.61 10.68
N VAL A 205 10.48 13.62 9.92
CA VAL A 205 11.90 13.57 9.59
C VAL A 205 12.15 14.39 8.33
N ARG A 206 13.17 15.23 8.35
CA ARG A 206 13.48 16.22 7.29
C ARG A 206 13.57 15.64 5.86
N MET A 207 13.81 14.35 5.72
CA MET A 207 13.91 13.67 4.41
C MET A 207 12.60 13.09 3.90
N MET A 208 11.59 12.96 4.76
CA MET A 208 10.28 12.39 4.41
C MET A 208 9.25 13.51 4.44
N ARG A 209 8.55 13.70 3.35
CA ARG A 209 7.55 14.77 3.23
C ARG A 209 6.20 14.17 2.87
N THR A 210 5.15 14.84 3.29
CA THR A 210 3.82 14.66 2.76
C THR A 210 3.36 16.01 2.24
N VAL A 211 3.32 16.15 0.93
CA VAL A 211 2.83 17.37 0.27
C VAL A 211 1.32 17.46 0.43
N THR A 212 0.65 16.32 0.36
CA THR A 212 -0.80 16.22 0.50
C THR A 212 -1.23 16.53 1.94
N ARG A 213 -1.91 17.65 2.13
CA ARG A 213 -2.40 18.08 3.45
C ARG A 213 -3.71 17.39 3.81
N THR A 214 -3.82 16.91 5.05
CA THR A 214 -5.05 16.26 5.57
C THR A 214 -6.28 17.14 5.41
N ALA A 215 -6.16 18.45 5.67
CA ALA A 215 -7.28 19.37 5.53
C ALA A 215 -7.79 19.48 4.08
N ALA A 216 -6.87 19.43 3.10
CA ALA A 216 -7.25 19.44 1.68
C ALA A 216 -7.99 18.16 1.30
N LEU A 217 -7.52 16.99 1.78
CA LEU A 217 -8.21 15.71 1.56
C LEU A 217 -9.60 15.67 2.21
N ALA A 218 -9.73 16.23 3.42
CA ALA A 218 -11.01 16.27 4.13
C ALA A 218 -12.03 17.23 3.51
N ALA A 219 -11.56 18.22 2.75
CA ALA A 219 -12.39 19.19 2.04
C ALA A 219 -12.77 18.74 0.61
N ASP A 220 -12.08 17.73 0.07
CA ASP A 220 -12.34 17.21 -1.27
C ASP A 220 -13.52 16.23 -1.25
N GLU A 221 -14.63 16.60 -1.88
CA GLU A 221 -15.86 15.79 -1.92
C GLU A 221 -15.69 14.46 -2.66
N SER A 222 -14.69 14.34 -3.53
CA SER A 222 -14.37 13.09 -4.24
C SER A 222 -13.45 12.16 -3.43
N VAL A 223 -13.10 12.53 -2.19
CA VAL A 223 -12.22 11.77 -1.31
C VAL A 223 -12.97 11.23 -0.10
N LEU A 224 -12.89 9.92 0.11
CA LEU A 224 -13.20 9.29 1.40
C LEU A 224 -11.89 9.13 2.19
N LEU A 225 -11.68 9.98 3.18
CA LEU A 225 -10.47 9.95 4.00
C LEU A 225 -10.64 9.03 5.21
N VAL A 226 -9.80 8.00 5.29
CA VAL A 226 -9.69 7.06 6.41
C VAL A 226 -8.39 7.32 7.16
N GLN A 227 -8.48 7.61 8.46
CA GLN A 227 -7.34 7.97 9.31
C GLN A 227 -7.27 7.10 10.56
N PRO A 228 -6.60 5.94 10.51
CA PRO A 228 -6.36 5.13 11.71
C PRO A 228 -5.45 5.84 12.71
N GLU A 229 -5.73 5.69 14.00
CA GLU A 229 -4.96 6.31 15.08
C GLU A 229 -3.75 5.45 15.49
N MET A 230 -2.54 5.93 15.15
CA MET A 230 -1.29 5.20 15.37
C MET A 230 -0.47 5.67 16.58
N GLN A 231 -0.96 6.65 17.36
CA GLN A 231 -0.19 7.49 18.30
C GLN A 231 0.60 6.75 19.38
N ARG A 232 0.22 5.52 19.75
CA ARG A 232 0.87 4.77 20.83
C ARG A 232 1.57 3.48 20.37
N ARG A 233 1.75 3.29 19.07
CA ARG A 233 2.24 2.03 18.51
C ARG A 233 3.66 2.17 17.94
N ALA A 234 4.37 1.06 17.88
CA ALA A 234 5.72 1.02 17.31
C ALA A 234 5.68 0.71 15.82
N GLN A 235 6.18 1.66 15.02
CA GLN A 235 6.17 1.62 13.56
C GLN A 235 7.05 0.51 12.94
N TRP A 236 8.00 -0.01 13.70
CA TRP A 236 9.00 -0.96 13.20
C TRP A 236 8.88 -2.37 13.78
N THR A 237 7.86 -2.63 14.60
CA THR A 237 7.58 -3.95 15.16
C THR A 237 6.34 -4.57 14.56
N MET A 238 6.39 -5.88 14.29
CA MET A 238 5.23 -6.65 13.82
C MET A 238 4.38 -7.23 14.97
N ARG A 239 4.68 -6.88 16.23
CA ARG A 239 3.94 -7.40 17.41
C ARG A 239 2.50 -6.92 17.43
N ASP A 240 2.26 -5.70 16.97
CA ASP A 240 0.96 -5.03 17.06
C ASP A 240 0.07 -5.24 15.83
N VAL A 241 0.46 -6.10 14.88
CA VAL A 241 -0.29 -6.32 13.63
C VAL A 241 -1.79 -6.58 13.87
N PRO A 242 -2.22 -7.45 14.81
CA PRO A 242 -3.65 -7.65 15.06
C PRO A 242 -4.36 -6.36 15.50
N LEU A 243 -3.71 -5.56 16.34
CA LEU A 243 -4.25 -4.29 16.83
C LEU A 243 -4.26 -3.21 15.74
N LEU A 244 -3.28 -3.22 14.84
CA LEU A 244 -3.24 -2.31 13.69
C LEU A 244 -4.36 -2.63 12.70
N ILE A 245 -4.62 -3.90 12.42
CA ILE A 245 -5.75 -4.34 11.58
C ILE A 245 -7.07 -3.89 12.21
N ALA A 246 -7.27 -4.13 13.51
CA ALA A 246 -8.48 -3.72 14.22
C ALA A 246 -8.69 -2.20 14.17
N GLU A 247 -7.61 -1.41 14.30
CA GLU A 247 -7.67 0.04 14.23
C GLU A 247 -7.99 0.53 12.80
N GLY A 248 -7.42 -0.11 11.78
CA GLY A 248 -7.77 0.18 10.40
C GLY A 248 -9.25 -0.07 10.11
N ARG A 249 -9.79 -1.18 10.63
CA ARG A 249 -11.20 -1.53 10.54
C ARG A 249 -12.07 -0.46 11.22
N ARG A 250 -11.79 -0.11 12.47
CA ARG A 250 -12.51 0.94 13.22
C ARG A 250 -12.55 2.26 12.45
N ALA A 251 -11.39 2.70 11.96
CA ALA A 251 -11.29 3.96 11.23
C ALA A 251 -12.07 3.95 9.90
N ALA A 252 -12.09 2.82 9.20
CA ALA A 252 -12.87 2.66 7.97
C ALA A 252 -14.39 2.68 8.25
N GLU A 253 -14.85 1.96 9.28
CA GLU A 253 -16.25 1.96 9.71
C GLU A 253 -16.71 3.38 10.06
N GLU A 254 -15.90 4.12 10.82
CA GLU A 254 -16.19 5.51 11.20
C GLU A 254 -16.23 6.44 9.97
N ALA A 255 -15.28 6.31 9.03
CA ALA A 255 -15.23 7.12 7.84
C ALA A 255 -16.44 6.90 6.94
N VAL A 256 -16.81 5.63 6.71
CA VAL A 256 -17.99 5.27 5.91
C VAL A 256 -19.28 5.74 6.60
N HIS A 257 -19.39 5.59 7.92
CA HIS A 257 -20.55 6.06 8.67
C HIS A 257 -20.71 7.60 8.58
N LYS A 258 -19.61 8.34 8.81
CA LYS A 258 -19.61 9.81 8.69
C LYS A 258 -19.98 10.27 7.28
N ALA A 259 -19.50 9.57 6.28
CA ALA A 259 -19.80 9.86 4.90
C ALA A 259 -21.28 9.64 4.59
N ALA A 260 -21.87 8.54 5.08
CA ALA A 260 -23.30 8.28 4.93
C ALA A 260 -24.18 9.37 5.60
N LEU A 261 -23.77 9.88 6.75
CA LEU A 261 -24.48 10.96 7.46
C LEU A 261 -24.38 12.32 6.73
N ARG A 262 -23.24 12.63 6.10
CA ARG A 262 -23.03 13.91 5.39
C ARG A 262 -23.73 13.97 4.03
N GLY A 263 -23.90 12.83 3.40
CA GLY A 263 -24.27 12.72 2.00
C GLY A 263 -25.76 12.70 1.74
N GLY A 264 -26.67 12.57 2.72
CA GLY A 264 -28.01 12.16 2.35
C GLY A 264 -27.93 11.23 1.13
N ALA A 265 -28.56 10.16 1.01
CA ALA A 265 -28.43 9.06 0.03
C ALA A 265 -27.72 9.26 -1.34
N ASP A 266 -27.42 10.49 -1.76
CA ASP A 266 -26.96 10.81 -3.13
C ASP A 266 -25.44 10.91 -3.35
N ARG A 267 -24.60 11.16 -2.33
CA ARG A 267 -23.16 11.41 -2.53
C ARG A 267 -22.26 10.20 -2.32
N ILE A 268 -22.69 9.23 -1.55
CA ILE A 268 -21.97 7.96 -1.32
C ILE A 268 -22.76 6.77 -1.87
N SER A 269 -24.02 6.97 -2.22
CA SER A 269 -24.86 5.96 -2.86
C SER A 269 -24.18 5.25 -4.05
N PRO A 270 -23.33 5.91 -4.88
CA PRO A 270 -22.53 5.21 -5.87
C PRO A 270 -21.37 4.39 -5.29
N LEU A 271 -20.91 4.67 -4.05
CA LEU A 271 -19.88 3.89 -3.35
C LEU A 271 -20.46 2.74 -2.51
N LEU A 272 -21.78 2.80 -2.24
CA LEU A 272 -22.50 1.85 -1.39
C LEU A 272 -23.54 1.01 -2.14
N ARG A 273 -23.64 1.14 -3.47
CA ARG A 273 -24.51 0.31 -4.33
C ARG A 273 -23.74 -0.75 -5.06
#